data_10feb3f9dbdb523c98c4b19639ad906e
#
_entry.id   10feb3f9dbdb523c98c4b19639ad906e
#
_cell.length_a   1.000
_cell.length_b   1.000
_cell.length_c   1.000
_cell.angle_alpha   90.00
_cell.angle_beta   90.00
_cell.angle_gamma   90.00
#
_symmetry.space_group_name_H-M   'P 1'
#
loop_
_entity.id
_entity.type
_entity.pdbx_description
1 polymer ?
#
loop_
_entity_poly.entity_id
_entity_poly.type
_entity_poly.pdbx_seq_one_letter_code
_entity_poly.pdbx_strand_id
1 'polypeptide(L)'
;KILKKEFKNNKKVKLHNFALGESQGKKKIYISNLTSLSTMSKFDHKSFWLKFKNLIVGDKRGSNLVSRIKQKKIDMIFKNISLKKSFLKIDVEGYELNVLKGCEKKIKEISYVLVESHTFSQYHNKFNLVNEFLNNNNFVIVKRFYYPTFHYKDVLYKKKGQ
;
A
#
# COMPACT_ATOMS: atom_id res chain seq x y z
N LYS A 1 18.65 -6.61 -1.51
CA LYS A 1 20.11 -6.41 -1.25
C LYS A 1 20.49 -4.94 -1.13
N ILE A 2 19.95 -4.05 -2.00
CA ILE A 2 20.27 -2.60 -2.04
C ILE A 2 19.93 -1.93 -0.70
N LEU A 3 18.67 -1.98 -0.24
CA LEU A 3 18.25 -1.36 1.02
C LEU A 3 19.04 -1.85 2.23
N LYS A 4 19.39 -3.15 2.27
CA LYS A 4 20.23 -3.67 3.35
C LYS A 4 21.64 -3.07 3.37
N LYS A 5 22.20 -2.75 2.20
CA LYS A 5 23.50 -2.08 2.08
C LYS A 5 23.37 -0.63 2.52
N GLU A 6 22.34 0.07 2.04
CA GLU A 6 22.09 1.48 2.29
C GLU A 6 21.86 1.77 3.79
N PHE A 7 21.02 0.97 4.43
CA PHE A 7 20.64 1.15 5.84
C PHE A 7 21.45 0.30 6.83
N LYS A 8 22.59 -0.30 6.40
CA LYS A 8 23.40 -1.20 7.24
C LYS A 8 23.78 -0.62 8.60
N ASN A 9 24.12 0.66 8.65
CA ASN A 9 24.59 1.35 9.83
C ASN A 9 23.51 2.18 10.55
N ASN A 10 22.26 2.16 10.04
CA ASN A 10 21.17 2.93 10.63
C ASN A 10 20.34 2.06 11.58
N LYS A 11 20.67 2.11 12.87
CA LYS A 11 19.97 1.34 13.93
C LYS A 11 18.49 1.71 14.09
N LYS A 12 18.06 2.86 13.56
CA LYS A 12 16.65 3.32 13.60
C LYS A 12 15.80 2.68 12.51
N VAL A 13 16.40 2.06 11.49
CA VAL A 13 15.70 1.44 10.36
C VAL A 13 15.66 -0.08 10.52
N LYS A 14 14.46 -0.64 10.49
CA LYS A 14 14.22 -2.08 10.50
C LYS A 14 13.62 -2.51 9.17
N LEU A 15 14.39 -3.30 8.42
CA LEU A 15 13.97 -3.80 7.10
C LEU A 15 13.35 -5.18 7.22
N HIS A 16 12.22 -5.38 6.54
CA HIS A 16 11.51 -6.64 6.48
C HIS A 16 11.35 -7.11 5.03
N ASN A 17 11.61 -8.40 4.77
CA ASN A 17 11.47 -9.01 3.45
C ASN A 17 10.20 -9.87 3.37
N PHE A 18 9.04 -9.22 3.46
CA PHE A 18 7.72 -9.81 3.27
C PHE A 18 6.72 -8.71 2.89
N ALA A 19 5.61 -9.09 2.30
CA ALA A 19 4.51 -8.17 2.03
C ALA A 19 3.58 -8.04 3.25
N LEU A 20 2.86 -6.92 3.34
CA LEU A 20 1.78 -6.71 4.29
C LEU A 20 0.43 -6.99 3.62
N GLY A 21 -0.53 -7.48 4.41
CA GLY A 21 -1.90 -7.69 3.95
C GLY A 21 -2.80 -8.37 4.97
N GLU A 22 -4.01 -8.69 4.57
CA GLU A 22 -5.09 -9.18 5.43
C GLU A 22 -4.91 -10.59 5.99
N SER A 23 -3.99 -11.38 5.44
CA SER A 23 -3.79 -12.77 5.84
C SER A 23 -2.31 -13.13 5.94
N GLN A 24 -2.01 -14.27 6.55
CA GLN A 24 -0.68 -14.85 6.54
C GLN A 24 -0.53 -15.90 5.44
N GLY A 25 0.70 -16.13 5.01
CA GLY A 25 1.06 -17.19 4.06
C GLY A 25 1.80 -16.69 2.83
N LYS A 26 1.84 -17.52 1.80
CA LYS A 26 2.45 -17.16 0.51
C LYS A 26 1.37 -16.58 -0.42
N LYS A 27 1.62 -15.42 -0.99
CA LYS A 27 0.73 -14.75 -1.95
C LYS A 27 1.44 -14.50 -3.27
N LYS A 28 0.67 -14.43 -4.33
CA LYS A 28 1.18 -14.03 -5.65
C LYS A 28 1.47 -12.54 -5.66
N ILE A 29 2.60 -12.16 -6.25
CA ILE A 29 2.93 -10.77 -6.58
C ILE A 29 3.15 -10.69 -8.08
N TYR A 30 2.57 -9.69 -8.71
CA TYR A 30 2.73 -9.37 -10.12
C TYR A 30 3.90 -8.39 -10.25
N ILE A 31 4.98 -8.84 -10.88
CA ILE A 31 6.20 -8.05 -11.05
C ILE A 31 6.09 -7.32 -12.37
N SER A 32 6.19 -5.99 -12.33
CA SER A 32 6.32 -5.14 -13.50
C SER A 32 7.80 -5.00 -13.89
N ASN A 33 8.08 -4.78 -15.17
CA ASN A 33 9.42 -4.42 -15.65
C ASN A 33 9.91 -3.11 -15.02
N LEU A 34 8.99 -2.22 -14.68
CA LEU A 34 9.25 -1.08 -13.80
C LEU A 34 9.07 -1.55 -12.35
N THR A 35 10.15 -1.85 -11.67
CA THR A 35 10.17 -2.47 -10.33
C THR A 35 9.36 -1.71 -9.28
N SER A 36 9.23 -0.39 -9.44
CA SER A 36 8.41 0.48 -8.58
C SER A 36 6.90 0.24 -8.69
N LEU A 37 6.43 -0.48 -9.71
CA LEU A 37 5.02 -0.69 -10.00
C LEU A 37 4.57 -2.14 -9.76
N SER A 38 5.37 -2.92 -9.05
CA SER A 38 5.00 -4.30 -8.69
C SER A 38 3.91 -4.30 -7.62
N THR A 39 2.87 -5.13 -7.81
CA THR A 39 1.69 -5.14 -6.96
C THR A 39 1.20 -6.55 -6.64
N MET A 40 0.48 -6.69 -5.53
CA MET A 40 -0.29 -7.90 -5.18
C MET A 40 -1.76 -7.81 -5.63
N SER A 41 -2.21 -6.64 -6.10
CA SER A 41 -3.52 -6.47 -6.69
C SER A 41 -3.60 -7.03 -8.10
N LYS A 42 -4.78 -7.55 -8.48
CA LYS A 42 -5.04 -7.92 -9.88
C LYS A 42 -5.23 -6.64 -10.70
N PHE A 43 -4.60 -6.59 -11.86
CA PHE A 43 -4.83 -5.51 -12.82
C PHE A 43 -6.23 -5.62 -13.41
N ASP A 44 -6.90 -4.50 -13.56
CA ASP A 44 -8.12 -4.41 -14.35
C ASP A 44 -7.76 -4.26 -15.84
N HIS A 45 -7.66 -5.38 -16.55
CA HIS A 45 -7.33 -5.41 -17.97
C HIS A 45 -8.38 -4.72 -18.87
N LYS A 46 -9.58 -4.42 -18.35
CA LYS A 46 -10.62 -3.65 -19.05
C LYS A 46 -10.38 -2.15 -18.96
N SER A 47 -9.55 -1.69 -18.02
CA SER A 47 -9.24 -0.28 -17.83
C SER A 47 -8.58 0.30 -19.09
N PHE A 48 -9.25 1.27 -19.71
CA PHE A 48 -8.71 2.05 -20.84
C PHE A 48 -7.36 2.69 -20.48
N TRP A 49 -7.24 3.18 -19.24
CA TRP A 49 -6.03 3.82 -18.75
C TRP A 49 -4.84 2.86 -18.65
N LEU A 50 -5.07 1.62 -18.24
CA LEU A 50 -4.01 0.61 -18.22
C LEU A 50 -3.51 0.32 -19.64
N LYS A 51 -4.43 0.21 -20.63
CA LYS A 51 -4.09 0.00 -22.04
C LYS A 51 -3.29 1.17 -22.61
N PHE A 52 -3.72 2.41 -22.36
CA PHE A 52 -3.05 3.62 -22.79
C PHE A 52 -1.64 3.77 -22.20
N LYS A 53 -1.50 3.50 -20.91
CA LYS A 53 -0.22 3.55 -20.21
C LYS A 53 0.75 2.46 -20.72
N ASN A 54 0.25 1.27 -21.01
CA ASN A 54 1.04 0.19 -21.61
C ASN A 54 1.55 0.56 -23.01
N LEU A 55 0.75 1.28 -23.79
CA LEU A 55 1.11 1.74 -25.13
C LEU A 55 2.24 2.80 -25.07
N ILE A 56 2.15 3.77 -24.15
CA ILE A 56 3.12 4.87 -24.06
C ILE A 56 4.44 4.40 -23.43
N VAL A 57 4.37 3.60 -22.36
CA VAL A 57 5.53 3.21 -21.56
C VAL A 57 6.19 1.92 -22.06
N GLY A 58 5.55 1.23 -23.01
CA GLY A 58 6.00 -0.07 -23.51
C GLY A 58 5.98 -1.17 -22.42
N ASP A 59 5.33 -0.91 -21.29
CA ASP A 59 5.23 -1.84 -20.17
C ASP A 59 4.06 -2.80 -20.40
N LYS A 60 4.38 -4.06 -20.67
CA LYS A 60 3.40 -5.13 -20.74
C LYS A 60 2.91 -5.49 -19.33
N ARG A 61 2.24 -4.55 -18.66
CA ARG A 61 1.63 -4.78 -17.34
C ARG A 61 0.59 -5.87 -17.43
N GLY A 62 0.78 -6.88 -16.63
CA GLY A 62 -0.04 -8.08 -16.68
C GLY A 62 0.57 -9.21 -17.49
N SER A 63 1.71 -9.02 -18.15
CA SER A 63 2.49 -10.12 -18.68
C SER A 63 3.41 -10.68 -17.60
N ASN A 64 2.88 -11.49 -16.72
CA ASN A 64 3.27 -12.86 -16.43
C ASN A 64 4.49 -13.14 -15.56
N LEU A 65 5.26 -12.22 -15.05
CA LEU A 65 6.18 -12.57 -13.98
C LEU A 65 5.42 -12.58 -12.66
N VAL A 66 4.83 -13.74 -12.36
CA VAL A 66 4.20 -13.97 -11.06
C VAL A 66 5.20 -14.65 -10.15
N SER A 67 5.59 -13.97 -9.09
CA SER A 67 6.38 -14.56 -8.01
C SER A 67 5.51 -14.82 -6.79
N ARG A 68 6.03 -15.59 -5.84
CA ARG A 68 5.38 -15.81 -4.54
C ARG A 68 6.16 -15.10 -3.45
N ILE A 69 5.48 -14.28 -2.67
CA ILE A 69 6.05 -13.57 -1.53
C ILE A 69 5.35 -14.00 -0.24
N LYS A 70 6.10 -14.04 0.86
CA LYS A 70 5.53 -14.22 2.19
C LYS A 70 4.73 -12.98 2.58
N GLN A 71 3.48 -13.17 3.00
CA GLN A 71 2.62 -12.10 3.51
C GLN A 71 2.42 -12.25 5.01
N LYS A 72 2.33 -11.11 5.71
CA LYS A 72 2.03 -11.04 7.15
C LYS A 72 1.02 -9.91 7.43
N LYS A 73 0.33 -10.02 8.57
CA LYS A 73 -0.51 -8.96 9.12
C LYS A 73 0.31 -8.00 9.97
N ILE A 74 0.01 -6.70 9.92
CA ILE A 74 0.57 -5.68 10.83
C ILE A 74 0.29 -6.07 12.28
N ASP A 75 -0.93 -6.49 12.59
CA ASP A 75 -1.34 -6.92 13.93
C ASP A 75 -0.45 -8.00 14.55
N MET A 76 0.12 -8.87 13.71
CA MET A 76 1.00 -9.93 14.19
C MET A 76 2.44 -9.47 14.36
N ILE A 77 2.92 -8.63 13.43
CA ILE A 77 4.30 -8.13 13.48
C ILE A 77 4.49 -7.26 14.73
N PHE A 78 3.47 -6.46 15.04
CA PHE A 78 3.50 -5.50 16.15
C PHE A 78 2.68 -5.96 17.36
N LYS A 79 2.40 -7.26 17.51
CA LYS A 79 1.57 -7.81 18.59
C LYS A 79 1.95 -7.26 19.97
N ASN A 80 3.24 -7.21 20.27
CA ASN A 80 3.79 -6.81 21.58
C ASN A 80 4.43 -5.40 21.53
N ILE A 81 4.21 -4.63 20.48
CA ILE A 81 4.78 -3.29 20.30
C ILE A 81 3.65 -2.29 20.22
N SER A 82 3.69 -1.24 21.04
CA SER A 82 2.73 -0.13 20.95
C SER A 82 2.99 0.70 19.71
N LEU A 83 1.92 1.03 18.98
CA LEU A 83 1.93 1.93 17.84
C LEU A 83 1.31 3.31 18.17
N LYS A 84 1.19 3.66 19.45
CA LYS A 84 0.75 4.99 19.87
C LYS A 84 1.69 6.06 19.31
N LYS A 85 1.13 7.17 18.85
CA LYS A 85 1.86 8.29 18.23
C LYS A 85 2.64 7.90 16.97
N SER A 86 2.22 6.82 16.29
CA SER A 86 2.86 6.38 15.05
C SER A 86 2.20 6.96 13.80
N PHE A 87 2.96 6.93 12.73
CA PHE A 87 2.57 7.29 11.37
C PHE A 87 2.73 6.07 10.47
N LEU A 88 1.66 5.69 9.78
CA LEU A 88 1.65 4.59 8.82
C LEU A 88 1.56 5.14 7.39
N LYS A 89 2.61 4.98 6.58
CA LYS A 89 2.52 5.19 5.13
C LYS A 89 2.20 3.88 4.43
N ILE A 90 1.20 3.90 3.55
CA ILE A 90 0.80 2.77 2.71
C ILE A 90 0.91 3.19 1.25
N ASP A 91 1.80 2.51 0.52
CA ASP A 91 2.12 2.76 -0.87
C ASP A 91 2.44 1.38 -1.48
N VAL A 92 1.40 0.70 -1.95
CA VAL A 92 1.44 -0.73 -2.33
C VAL A 92 0.70 -1.02 -3.63
N GLU A 93 0.54 0.02 -4.45
CA GLU A 93 0.06 -0.10 -5.82
C GLU A 93 -1.27 -0.87 -5.93
N GLY A 94 -2.31 -0.36 -5.23
CA GLY A 94 -3.67 -0.88 -5.27
C GLY A 94 -3.98 -2.01 -4.27
N TYR A 95 -3.09 -2.30 -3.31
CA TYR A 95 -3.30 -3.31 -2.26
C TYR A 95 -3.53 -2.70 -0.87
N GLU A 96 -3.81 -1.39 -0.80
CA GLU A 96 -3.89 -0.57 0.41
C GLU A 96 -4.95 -1.09 1.39
N LEU A 97 -6.15 -1.40 0.89
CA LEU A 97 -7.24 -1.94 1.72
C LEU A 97 -6.85 -3.26 2.40
N ASN A 98 -6.14 -4.14 1.68
CA ASN A 98 -5.71 -5.41 2.24
C ASN A 98 -4.66 -5.22 3.35
N VAL A 99 -3.77 -4.22 3.21
CA VAL A 99 -2.83 -3.83 4.28
C VAL A 99 -3.59 -3.34 5.50
N LEU A 100 -4.58 -2.45 5.32
CA LEU A 100 -5.44 -1.93 6.39
C LEU A 100 -6.22 -3.04 7.09
N LYS A 101 -6.82 -3.98 6.37
CA LYS A 101 -7.47 -5.17 6.93
C LYS A 101 -6.50 -6.06 7.73
N GLY A 102 -5.22 -6.04 7.42
CA GLY A 102 -4.19 -6.70 8.23
C GLY A 102 -3.78 -5.93 9.49
N CYS A 103 -4.35 -4.74 9.70
CA CYS A 103 -4.10 -3.82 10.80
C CYS A 103 -5.35 -3.56 11.68
N GLU A 104 -6.35 -4.44 11.68
CA GLU A 104 -7.65 -4.22 12.35
C GLU A 104 -7.55 -3.89 13.84
N LYS A 105 -6.61 -4.51 14.55
CA LYS A 105 -6.39 -4.27 15.98
C LYS A 105 -5.49 -3.07 16.20
N LYS A 106 -4.35 -3.03 15.52
CA LYS A 106 -3.31 -2.01 15.68
C LYS A 106 -3.67 -0.66 15.08
N ILE A 107 -4.63 -0.60 14.15
CA ILE A 107 -5.14 0.67 13.59
C ILE A 107 -5.71 1.60 14.68
N LYS A 108 -6.20 1.02 15.78
CA LYS A 108 -6.73 1.78 16.91
C LYS A 108 -5.67 2.57 17.66
N GLU A 109 -4.40 2.17 17.55
CA GLU A 109 -3.26 2.80 18.22
C GLU A 109 -2.60 3.88 17.34
N ILE A 110 -2.75 3.79 16.00
CA ILE A 110 -2.07 4.65 15.02
C ILE A 110 -2.69 6.05 15.03
N SER A 111 -1.85 7.09 15.00
CA SER A 111 -2.31 8.48 15.01
C SER A 111 -2.53 9.04 13.61
N TYR A 112 -1.68 8.68 12.64
CA TYR A 112 -1.77 9.18 11.27
C TYR A 112 -1.60 8.04 10.26
N VAL A 113 -2.37 8.11 9.18
CA VAL A 113 -2.23 7.20 8.03
C VAL A 113 -2.11 8.03 6.76
N LEU A 114 -1.09 7.78 5.96
CA LEU A 114 -0.92 8.35 4.62
C LEU A 114 -1.10 7.22 3.61
N VAL A 115 -2.05 7.40 2.69
CA VAL A 115 -2.36 6.38 1.69
C VAL A 115 -2.27 6.98 0.30
N GLU A 116 -1.55 6.30 -0.60
CA GLU A 116 -1.58 6.64 -2.01
C GLU A 116 -2.91 6.25 -2.64
N SER A 117 -3.49 7.17 -3.41
CA SER A 117 -4.75 6.99 -4.12
C SER A 117 -4.56 7.24 -5.61
N HIS A 118 -4.76 6.23 -6.42
CA HIS A 118 -4.74 6.37 -7.87
C HIS A 118 -6.03 7.03 -8.36
N THR A 119 -5.90 8.11 -9.14
CA THR A 119 -7.03 8.86 -9.71
C THR A 119 -7.78 8.02 -10.73
N PHE A 120 -7.05 7.21 -11.51
CA PHE A 120 -7.63 6.32 -12.50
C PHE A 120 -7.55 4.88 -11.99
N SER A 121 -8.70 4.21 -11.93
CA SER A 121 -8.81 2.83 -11.43
C SER A 121 -8.03 1.88 -12.32
N GLN A 122 -6.79 1.57 -11.93
CA GLN A 122 -5.96 0.53 -12.56
C GLN A 122 -6.14 -0.82 -11.86
N TYR A 123 -6.71 -0.79 -10.66
CA TYR A 123 -6.82 -1.94 -9.76
C TYR A 123 -8.28 -2.19 -9.39
N HIS A 124 -8.61 -3.44 -9.08
CA HIS A 124 -9.95 -3.82 -8.63
C HIS A 124 -10.36 -3.21 -7.29
N ASN A 125 -9.39 -2.82 -6.46
CA ASN A 125 -9.68 -2.19 -5.17
C ASN A 125 -9.97 -0.70 -5.38
N LYS A 126 -11.21 -0.31 -5.05
CA LYS A 126 -11.65 1.09 -5.13
C LYS A 126 -11.21 1.85 -3.88
N PHE A 127 -10.63 3.02 -4.04
CA PHE A 127 -10.16 3.86 -2.94
C PHE A 127 -11.29 4.31 -1.97
N ASN A 128 -12.55 4.33 -2.41
CA ASN A 128 -13.70 4.58 -1.54
C ASN A 128 -13.78 3.56 -0.38
N LEU A 129 -13.40 2.29 -0.60
CA LEU A 129 -13.37 1.28 0.46
C LEU A 129 -12.26 1.54 1.50
N VAL A 130 -11.15 2.16 1.07
CA VAL A 130 -10.10 2.64 1.98
C VAL A 130 -10.62 3.77 2.85
N ASN A 131 -11.32 4.75 2.26
CA ASN A 131 -11.98 5.84 2.99
C ASN A 131 -12.99 5.30 4.01
N GLU A 132 -13.83 4.38 3.60
CA GLU A 132 -14.84 3.75 4.47
C GLU A 132 -14.17 3.03 5.64
N PHE A 133 -13.16 2.21 5.38
CA PHE A 133 -12.41 1.52 6.43
C PHE A 133 -11.80 2.49 7.45
N LEU A 134 -11.15 3.56 6.98
CA LEU A 134 -10.52 4.54 7.86
C LEU A 134 -11.54 5.38 8.63
N ASN A 135 -12.64 5.79 7.99
CA ASN A 135 -13.73 6.50 8.66
C ASN A 135 -14.38 5.64 9.77
N ASN A 136 -14.63 4.36 9.51
CA ASN A 136 -15.18 3.41 10.49
C ASN A 136 -14.20 3.15 11.66
N ASN A 137 -12.92 3.45 11.47
CA ASN A 137 -11.90 3.40 12.51
C ASN A 137 -11.57 4.79 13.10
N ASN A 138 -12.49 5.77 13.00
CA ASN A 138 -12.38 7.12 13.57
C ASN A 138 -11.24 7.95 13.00
N PHE A 139 -10.87 7.77 11.72
CA PHE A 139 -9.96 8.68 11.02
C PHE A 139 -10.73 9.69 10.18
N VAL A 140 -10.15 10.88 10.04
CA VAL A 140 -10.64 11.94 9.14
C VAL A 140 -9.53 12.40 8.22
N ILE A 141 -9.90 12.78 7.00
CA ILE A 141 -8.95 13.36 6.06
C ILE A 141 -8.56 14.75 6.55
N VAL A 142 -7.25 15.01 6.67
CA VAL A 142 -6.72 16.32 7.04
C VAL A 142 -6.00 17.01 5.89
N LYS A 143 -5.45 16.25 4.93
CA LYS A 143 -4.77 16.83 3.76
C LYS A 143 -4.77 15.88 2.56
N ARG A 144 -4.77 16.45 1.37
CA ARG A 144 -4.51 15.75 0.11
C ARG A 144 -3.33 16.42 -0.58
N PHE A 145 -2.37 15.63 -1.01
CA PHE A 145 -1.21 16.07 -1.77
C PHE A 145 -1.38 15.60 -3.20
N TYR A 146 -1.51 16.55 -4.13
CA TYR A 146 -1.65 16.26 -5.54
C TYR A 146 -0.29 16.35 -6.22
N TYR A 147 -0.01 15.41 -7.11
CA TYR A 147 1.19 15.42 -7.93
C TYR A 147 0.91 16.08 -9.29
N PRO A 148 1.90 16.71 -9.92
CA PRO A 148 1.69 17.46 -11.17
C PRO A 148 1.06 16.64 -12.30
N THR A 149 1.29 15.33 -12.30
CA THR A 149 0.74 14.42 -13.31
C THR A 149 -0.71 14.02 -13.08
N PHE A 150 -1.32 14.40 -11.95
CA PHE A 150 -2.70 14.06 -11.54
C PHE A 150 -3.06 12.56 -11.56
N HIS A 151 -2.08 11.67 -11.76
CA HIS A 151 -2.31 10.23 -11.83
C HIS A 151 -2.57 9.60 -10.47
N TYR A 152 -2.02 10.19 -9.44
CA TYR A 152 -2.17 9.77 -8.05
C TYR A 152 -2.10 10.97 -7.12
N LYS A 153 -2.56 10.77 -5.92
CA LYS A 153 -2.49 11.72 -4.80
C LYS A 153 -2.24 10.94 -3.51
N ASP A 154 -1.54 11.54 -2.59
CA ASP A 154 -1.45 11.06 -1.23
C ASP A 154 -2.56 11.67 -0.38
N VAL A 155 -3.25 10.85 0.39
CA VAL A 155 -4.32 11.29 1.30
C VAL A 155 -3.88 11.03 2.74
N LEU A 156 -3.75 12.11 3.51
CA LEU A 156 -3.38 12.07 4.92
C LEU A 156 -4.63 12.04 5.79
N TYR A 157 -4.69 11.04 6.64
CA TYR A 157 -5.71 10.85 7.65
C TYR A 157 -5.13 11.04 9.04
N LYS A 158 -5.90 11.65 9.94
CA LYS A 158 -5.62 11.79 11.37
C LYS A 158 -6.70 11.09 12.18
N LYS A 159 -6.33 10.43 13.25
CA LYS A 159 -7.25 9.85 14.21
C LYS A 159 -7.96 10.94 15.02
N LYS A 160 -9.29 10.85 15.14
CA LYS A 160 -10.08 11.76 16.00
C LYS A 160 -9.70 11.56 17.46
N GLY A 161 -9.60 12.65 18.21
CA GLY A 161 -9.31 12.62 19.64
C GLY A 161 -7.84 12.37 20.01
N GLN A 162 -6.93 12.46 19.04
CA GLN A 162 -5.48 12.39 19.28
C GLN A 162 -4.78 13.64 18.76
#